data_9d7ac9d26ab0470d515f8da3f3013acd
#
_entry.id   9d7ac9d26ab0470d515f8da3f3013acd
#
_cell.length_a   1.000
_cell.length_b   1.000
_cell.length_c   1.000
_cell.angle_alpha   90.00
_cell.angle_beta   90.00
_cell.angle_gamma   90.00
#
_symmetry.space_group_name_H-M   'P 1'
#
loop_
_entity.id
_entity.type
_entity.pdbx_description
1 polymer ?
#
loop_
_entity_poly.entity_id
_entity_poly.type
_entity_poly.pdbx_seq_one_letter_code
_entity_poly.pdbx_strand_id
1 'polypeptide(L)'
;VASLVGSEMCIRDSKYTCFDLEIKNKVAYVTMCRPDEYNTMNKAFWSELPHLVEKISDDASARVIVLSSTGKHFCAGMDLANFSLSDNPTEPKSSNTHNGMKKEAGFRITLDLQHTITSLEKARIPVISAIQGGCIGGGLDLATATDMRFCTKEAFFCIQEINIGICLLYTSPSPRDWLQ
;
A
#
# COMPACT_ATOMS: atom_id res chain seq x y z
N VAL A 1 36.37 25.41 20.25
CA VAL A 1 35.59 24.17 20.27
C VAL A 1 34.21 24.54 19.73
N ALA A 2 34.00 24.41 18.41
CA ALA A 2 32.72 24.65 17.80
C ALA A 2 31.87 23.41 18.01
N SER A 3 30.79 23.54 18.75
CA SER A 3 29.73 22.54 18.91
C SER A 3 29.01 22.39 17.57
N LEU A 4 29.27 21.29 16.88
CA LEU A 4 28.43 20.82 15.80
C LEU A 4 27.13 20.23 16.40
N VAL A 5 26.19 21.12 16.73
CA VAL A 5 24.80 20.74 16.92
C VAL A 5 24.29 20.44 15.50
N GLY A 6 24.16 19.17 15.19
CA GLY A 6 23.60 18.72 13.92
C GLY A 6 22.21 19.34 13.75
N SER A 7 22.02 20.15 12.72
CA SER A 7 20.71 20.60 12.30
C SER A 7 19.89 19.33 11.96
N GLU A 8 18.85 19.08 12.72
CA GLU A 8 17.86 18.05 12.41
C GLU A 8 17.28 18.39 11.02
N MET A 9 17.69 17.66 10.00
CA MET A 9 17.22 17.86 8.65
C MET A 9 15.85 17.18 8.55
N CYS A 10 14.79 17.96 8.73
CA CYS A 10 13.43 17.54 8.44
C CYS A 10 13.23 17.68 6.93
N ILE A 11 13.25 16.57 6.22
CA ILE A 11 12.94 16.56 4.76
C ILE A 11 11.45 16.28 4.66
N ARG A 12 10.69 17.29 4.23
CA ARG A 12 9.28 17.13 3.86
C ARG A 12 9.20 17.15 2.35
N ASP A 13 8.83 16.01 1.75
CA ASP A 13 8.67 15.89 0.30
C ASP A 13 7.16 15.94 -0.04
N SER A 14 6.72 17.06 -0.61
CA SER A 14 5.32 17.30 -1.02
C SER A 14 5.00 16.72 -2.41
N LYS A 15 5.83 15.82 -2.92
CA LYS A 15 5.73 15.30 -4.29
C LYS A 15 4.63 14.25 -4.48
N TYR A 16 4.15 13.65 -3.41
CA TYR A 16 3.16 12.57 -3.45
C TYR A 16 1.75 13.09 -3.19
N THR A 17 0.74 12.43 -3.77
CA THR A 17 -0.66 12.81 -3.62
C THR A 17 -1.39 11.97 -2.56
N CYS A 18 -0.93 10.75 -2.32
CA CYS A 18 -1.49 9.82 -1.35
C CYS A 18 -0.71 9.76 -0.05
N PHE A 19 0.53 10.26 -0.05
CA PHE A 19 1.44 10.13 1.07
C PHE A 19 2.15 11.44 1.40
N ASP A 20 2.25 11.72 2.70
CA ASP A 20 3.21 12.67 3.25
C ASP A 20 4.44 11.90 3.72
N LEU A 21 5.63 12.38 3.35
CA LEU A 21 6.91 11.84 3.82
C LEU A 21 7.61 12.87 4.68
N GLU A 22 7.93 12.49 5.90
CA GLU A 22 8.81 13.22 6.81
C GLU A 22 9.92 12.29 7.29
N ILE A 23 11.18 12.73 7.16
CA ILE A 23 12.33 11.99 7.73
C ILE A 23 12.90 12.80 8.87
N LYS A 24 12.84 12.26 10.08
CA LYS A 24 13.36 12.87 11.30
C LYS A 24 14.08 11.83 12.13
N ASN A 25 15.28 12.16 12.63
CA ASN A 25 16.07 11.27 13.50
C ASN A 25 16.27 9.86 12.93
N LYS A 26 16.44 9.75 11.61
CA LYS A 26 16.56 8.46 10.90
C LYS A 26 15.29 7.60 10.95
N VAL A 27 14.16 8.17 11.23
CA VAL A 27 12.83 7.56 11.10
C VAL A 27 12.11 8.20 9.91
N ALA A 28 11.68 7.40 8.95
CA ALA A 28 10.83 7.83 7.86
C ALA A 28 9.35 7.64 8.24
N TYR A 29 8.65 8.73 8.44
CA TYR A 29 7.20 8.74 8.66
C TYR A 29 6.53 8.83 7.30
N VAL A 30 5.91 7.75 6.87
CA VAL A 30 5.11 7.65 5.65
C VAL A 30 3.65 7.65 6.06
N THR A 31 2.97 8.76 5.82
CA THR A 31 1.61 8.96 6.31
C THR A 31 0.63 9.04 5.15
N MET A 32 -0.33 8.12 5.09
CA MET A 32 -1.45 8.22 4.13
C MET A 32 -2.29 9.46 4.46
N CYS A 33 -2.49 10.35 3.48
CA CYS A 33 -2.98 11.71 3.70
C CYS A 33 -4.31 12.02 2.97
N ARG A 34 -5.14 10.99 2.71
CA ARG A 34 -6.47 11.11 2.09
C ARG A 34 -7.60 10.72 3.05
N PRO A 35 -7.76 11.43 4.20
CA PRO A 35 -8.73 11.03 5.23
C PRO A 35 -10.20 11.09 4.76
N ASP A 36 -10.53 12.01 3.85
CA ASP A 36 -11.90 12.19 3.35
C ASP A 36 -12.35 11.02 2.47
N GLU A 37 -11.40 10.34 1.82
CA GLU A 37 -11.63 9.11 1.07
C GLU A 37 -11.23 7.86 1.87
N TYR A 38 -11.15 7.97 3.19
CA TYR A 38 -10.77 6.87 4.11
C TYR A 38 -9.45 6.20 3.74
N ASN A 39 -8.51 6.96 3.17
CA ASN A 39 -7.22 6.48 2.71
C ASN A 39 -7.32 5.28 1.74
N THR A 40 -8.35 5.27 0.87
CA THR A 40 -8.49 4.23 -0.15
C THR A 40 -7.36 4.26 -1.17
N MET A 41 -7.02 3.09 -1.66
CA MET A 41 -5.94 2.87 -2.61
C MET A 41 -6.40 3.17 -4.03
N ASN A 42 -6.17 4.40 -4.48
CA ASN A 42 -6.42 4.82 -5.85
C ASN A 42 -5.23 4.50 -6.77
N LYS A 43 -5.34 4.87 -8.04
CA LYS A 43 -4.28 4.62 -9.03
C LYS A 43 -2.92 5.23 -8.64
N ALA A 44 -2.91 6.42 -8.03
CA ALA A 44 -1.68 7.07 -7.59
C ALA A 44 -1.03 6.30 -6.43
N PHE A 45 -1.83 5.79 -5.49
CA PHE A 45 -1.37 4.99 -4.38
C PHE A 45 -0.49 3.81 -4.84
N TRP A 46 -0.95 3.06 -5.84
CA TRP A 46 -0.26 1.88 -6.37
C TRP A 46 1.09 2.18 -7.00
N SER A 47 1.30 3.39 -7.50
CA SER A 47 2.58 3.81 -8.05
C SER A 47 3.47 4.54 -7.04
N GLU A 48 2.87 5.30 -6.12
CA GLU A 48 3.62 6.12 -5.17
C GLU A 48 4.26 5.30 -4.05
N LEU A 49 3.53 4.31 -3.49
CA LEU A 49 4.01 3.53 -2.35
C LEU A 49 5.31 2.76 -2.65
N PRO A 50 5.39 1.92 -3.71
CA PRO A 50 6.63 1.20 -3.98
C PRO A 50 7.79 2.15 -4.27
N HIS A 51 7.56 3.20 -5.08
CA HIS A 51 8.59 4.18 -5.36
C HIS A 51 9.13 4.87 -4.09
N LEU A 52 8.24 5.22 -3.16
CA LEU A 52 8.61 5.86 -1.91
C LEU A 52 9.40 4.93 -0.99
N VAL A 53 8.94 3.68 -0.83
CA VAL A 53 9.60 2.68 0.01
C VAL A 53 10.97 2.31 -0.55
N GLU A 54 11.07 2.06 -1.84
CA GLU A 54 12.32 1.75 -2.54
C GLU A 54 13.32 2.91 -2.41
N LYS A 55 12.88 4.13 -2.66
CA LYS A 55 13.72 5.33 -2.51
C LYS A 55 14.29 5.45 -1.09
N ILE A 56 13.46 5.32 -0.05
CA ILE A 56 13.94 5.41 1.34
C ILE A 56 14.94 4.30 1.64
N SER A 57 14.66 3.08 1.14
CA SER A 57 15.50 1.91 1.34
C SER A 57 16.86 2.05 0.66
N ASP A 58 16.89 2.54 -0.60
CA ASP A 58 18.10 2.65 -1.41
C ASP A 58 18.98 3.83 -0.99
N ASP A 59 18.38 4.97 -0.70
CA ASP A 59 19.09 6.18 -0.25
C ASP A 59 19.69 6.02 1.16
N ALA A 60 19.32 4.98 1.92
CA ALA A 60 19.67 4.79 3.31
C ALA A 60 19.41 6.03 4.18
N SER A 61 18.40 6.80 3.80
CA SER A 61 18.02 8.07 4.44
C SER A 61 17.44 7.87 5.84
N ALA A 62 16.82 6.71 6.06
CA ALA A 62 16.26 6.29 7.33
C ALA A 62 16.76 4.90 7.76
N ARG A 63 16.46 4.52 9.00
CA ARG A 63 16.73 3.19 9.57
C ARG A 63 15.46 2.38 9.83
N VAL A 64 14.32 3.02 9.75
CA VAL A 64 13.00 2.43 9.95
C VAL A 64 11.96 3.28 9.22
N ILE A 65 10.95 2.62 8.67
CA ILE A 65 9.76 3.25 8.09
C ILE A 65 8.62 3.07 9.09
N VAL A 66 7.89 4.14 9.38
CA VAL A 66 6.62 4.10 10.11
C VAL A 66 5.51 4.44 9.14
N LEU A 67 4.72 3.45 8.77
CA LEU A 67 3.53 3.61 7.94
C LEU A 67 2.33 3.93 8.83
N SER A 68 1.75 5.09 8.63
CA SER A 68 0.59 5.58 9.40
C SER A 68 -0.44 6.21 8.47
N SER A 69 -1.52 6.73 9.03
CA SER A 69 -2.52 7.44 8.25
C SER A 69 -3.17 8.59 9.00
N THR A 70 -3.69 9.56 8.27
CA THR A 70 -4.54 10.61 8.82
C THR A 70 -6.00 10.18 8.86
N GLY A 71 -6.81 10.87 9.69
CA GLY A 71 -8.25 10.65 9.79
C GLY A 71 -8.66 9.50 10.69
N LYS A 72 -9.91 9.05 10.50
CA LYS A 72 -10.57 8.10 11.39
C LYS A 72 -10.10 6.66 11.20
N HIS A 73 -9.74 6.29 9.97
CA HIS A 73 -9.43 4.91 9.60
C HIS A 73 -8.03 4.84 9.01
N PHE A 74 -7.35 3.72 9.23
CA PHE A 74 -6.05 3.45 8.67
C PHE A 74 -6.13 3.38 7.14
N CYS A 75 -6.92 2.44 6.62
CA CYS A 75 -7.15 2.30 5.18
C CYS A 75 -8.41 1.47 4.94
N ALA A 76 -9.30 1.96 4.09
CA ALA A 76 -10.53 1.26 3.71
C ALA A 76 -10.37 0.31 2.50
N GLY A 77 -9.12 0.06 2.07
CA GLY A 77 -8.82 -0.86 0.99
C GLY A 77 -8.84 -0.21 -0.40
N MET A 78 -9.07 -1.02 -1.41
CA MET A 78 -9.03 -0.60 -2.81
C MET A 78 -10.15 0.38 -3.15
N ASP A 79 -9.81 1.44 -3.88
CA ASP A 79 -10.79 2.38 -4.41
C ASP A 79 -11.51 1.77 -5.62
N LEU A 80 -12.73 1.28 -5.39
CA LEU A 80 -13.54 0.61 -6.38
C LEU A 80 -13.98 1.55 -7.53
N ALA A 81 -14.03 2.86 -7.31
CA ALA A 81 -14.38 3.83 -8.36
C ALA A 81 -13.29 3.89 -9.45
N ASN A 82 -12.04 3.63 -9.08
CA ASN A 82 -10.92 3.57 -10.03
C ASN A 82 -10.74 2.18 -10.66
N PHE A 83 -11.39 1.17 -10.09
CA PHE A 83 -11.56 -0.14 -10.69
C PHE A 83 -12.78 -0.16 -11.58
N SER A 84 -12.83 0.73 -12.56
CA SER A 84 -13.73 0.55 -13.68
C SER A 84 -13.29 -0.72 -14.38
N LEU A 85 -13.87 -1.83 -13.96
CA LEU A 85 -14.05 -3.00 -14.80
C LEU A 85 -14.90 -2.52 -15.99
N SER A 86 -14.28 -1.80 -16.91
CA SER A 86 -14.88 -1.37 -18.16
C SER A 86 -15.16 -2.57 -19.10
N ASP A 87 -15.13 -3.77 -18.55
CA ASP A 87 -15.59 -5.00 -19.16
C ASP A 87 -16.66 -5.61 -18.24
N ASN A 88 -17.88 -5.08 -18.34
CA ASN A 88 -19.06 -5.76 -17.86
C ASN A 88 -19.07 -7.18 -18.43
N PRO A 89 -18.96 -8.25 -17.61
CA PRO A 89 -18.96 -9.62 -18.13
C PRO A 89 -20.29 -10.04 -18.77
N THR A 90 -21.30 -9.16 -18.71
CA THR A 90 -22.65 -9.41 -19.23
C THR A 90 -22.88 -8.89 -20.66
N GLU A 91 -21.95 -8.17 -21.27
CA GLU A 91 -22.09 -7.82 -22.69
C GLU A 91 -21.43 -8.88 -23.59
N PRO A 92 -22.18 -9.50 -24.53
CA PRO A 92 -21.61 -10.39 -25.52
C PRO A 92 -20.81 -9.56 -26.53
N LYS A 93 -19.52 -9.34 -26.27
CA LYS A 93 -18.64 -8.70 -27.24
C LYS A 93 -18.21 -9.72 -28.28
N SER A 94 -18.82 -9.61 -29.46
CA SER A 94 -18.39 -10.29 -30.66
C SER A 94 -16.99 -9.81 -31.07
N SER A 95 -15.97 -10.57 -30.78
CA SER A 95 -14.75 -10.75 -31.58
C SER A 95 -13.76 -11.65 -30.87
N ASN A 96 -13.51 -12.80 -31.46
CA ASN A 96 -12.66 -13.88 -30.92
C ASN A 96 -11.15 -13.59 -30.92
N THR A 97 -10.70 -12.38 -31.22
CA THR A 97 -9.29 -12.16 -31.54
C THR A 97 -8.42 -11.64 -30.37
N HIS A 98 -8.98 -11.26 -29.22
CA HIS A 98 -8.18 -10.56 -28.20
C HIS A 98 -8.32 -11.08 -26.76
N ASN A 99 -8.87 -12.25 -26.54
CA ASN A 99 -9.09 -12.78 -25.18
C ASN A 99 -7.76 -13.10 -24.45
N GLY A 100 -6.73 -13.52 -25.20
CA GLY A 100 -5.40 -13.79 -24.63
C GLY A 100 -4.68 -12.53 -24.18
N MET A 101 -4.70 -11.46 -24.97
CA MET A 101 -4.07 -10.18 -24.62
C MET A 101 -4.73 -9.52 -23.40
N LYS A 102 -6.05 -9.65 -23.27
CA LYS A 102 -6.79 -9.12 -22.11
C LYS A 102 -6.45 -9.88 -20.83
N LYS A 103 -6.33 -11.21 -20.92
CA LYS A 103 -5.93 -12.04 -19.79
C LYS A 103 -4.50 -11.73 -19.35
N GLU A 104 -3.58 -11.53 -20.30
CA GLU A 104 -2.22 -11.16 -20.00
C GLU A 104 -2.14 -9.75 -19.37
N ALA A 105 -2.88 -8.77 -19.88
CA ALA A 105 -2.94 -7.44 -19.30
C ALA A 105 -3.48 -7.50 -17.85
N GLY A 106 -4.53 -8.26 -17.58
CA GLY A 106 -5.05 -8.49 -16.24
C GLY A 106 -4.01 -9.14 -15.31
N PHE A 107 -3.27 -10.13 -15.80
CA PHE A 107 -2.19 -10.76 -15.04
C PHE A 107 -1.07 -9.75 -14.67
N ARG A 108 -0.65 -8.91 -15.60
CA ARG A 108 0.37 -7.88 -15.34
C ARG A 108 -0.11 -6.87 -14.30
N ILE A 109 -1.36 -6.41 -14.40
CA ILE A 109 -1.95 -5.53 -13.38
C ILE A 109 -1.92 -6.20 -12.00
N THR A 110 -2.26 -7.48 -11.91
CA THR A 110 -2.20 -8.22 -10.65
C THR A 110 -0.77 -8.26 -10.08
N LEU A 111 0.24 -8.49 -10.91
CA LEU A 111 1.65 -8.46 -10.48
C LEU A 111 2.08 -7.08 -9.98
N ASP A 112 1.63 -6.00 -10.62
CA ASP A 112 1.93 -4.63 -10.19
C ASP A 112 1.29 -4.32 -8.83
N LEU A 113 0.05 -4.76 -8.61
CA LEU A 113 -0.62 -4.65 -7.31
C LEU A 113 0.12 -5.43 -6.23
N GLN A 114 0.51 -6.67 -6.51
CA GLN A 114 1.31 -7.48 -5.60
C GLN A 114 2.67 -6.84 -5.31
N HIS A 115 3.34 -6.29 -6.32
CA HIS A 115 4.61 -5.59 -6.14
C HIS A 115 4.49 -4.42 -5.16
N THR A 116 3.38 -3.68 -5.23
CA THR A 116 3.12 -2.57 -4.30
C THR A 116 3.12 -3.04 -2.85
N ILE A 117 2.42 -4.12 -2.55
CA ILE A 117 2.37 -4.68 -1.19
C ILE A 117 3.72 -5.29 -0.79
N THR A 118 4.33 -6.08 -1.67
CA THR A 118 5.61 -6.73 -1.38
C THR A 118 6.79 -5.76 -1.33
N SER A 119 6.65 -4.51 -1.77
CA SER A 119 7.68 -3.49 -1.59
C SER A 119 7.96 -3.21 -0.12
N LEU A 120 6.93 -3.28 0.73
CA LEU A 120 7.07 -3.14 2.19
C LEU A 120 7.87 -4.30 2.78
N GLU A 121 7.54 -5.54 2.39
CA GLU A 121 8.23 -6.75 2.86
C GLU A 121 9.70 -6.81 2.38
N LYS A 122 9.97 -6.31 1.16
CA LYS A 122 11.32 -6.31 0.57
C LYS A 122 12.18 -5.12 0.98
N ALA A 123 11.64 -4.17 1.73
CA ALA A 123 12.41 -3.05 2.23
C ALA A 123 13.62 -3.54 3.04
N ARG A 124 14.79 -2.94 2.82
CA ARG A 124 16.03 -3.32 3.53
C ARG A 124 16.08 -2.86 4.98
N ILE A 125 15.12 -2.06 5.39
CA ILE A 125 14.98 -1.52 6.74
C ILE A 125 13.60 -1.90 7.29
N PRO A 126 13.45 -2.07 8.60
CA PRO A 126 12.17 -2.44 9.20
C PRO A 126 11.05 -1.47 8.84
N VAL A 127 9.87 -2.03 8.58
CA VAL A 127 8.63 -1.29 8.35
C VAL A 127 7.65 -1.58 9.48
N ILE A 128 7.17 -0.52 10.11
CA ILE A 128 6.23 -0.58 11.24
C ILE A 128 4.93 0.06 10.80
N SER A 129 3.79 -0.62 10.98
CA SER A 129 2.49 0.01 10.79
C SER A 129 1.89 0.49 12.11
N ALA A 130 1.38 1.73 12.10
CA ALA A 130 0.65 2.35 13.19
C ALA A 130 -0.82 2.52 12.78
N ILE A 131 -1.70 1.68 13.32
CA ILE A 131 -3.06 1.46 12.83
C ILE A 131 -4.08 2.05 13.79
N GLN A 132 -4.98 2.90 13.28
CA GLN A 132 -6.14 3.37 14.02
C GLN A 132 -7.43 3.07 13.23
N GLY A 133 -8.54 2.85 13.94
CA GLY A 133 -9.85 2.60 13.35
C GLY A 133 -9.87 1.40 12.40
N GLY A 134 -10.47 1.56 11.23
CA GLY A 134 -10.62 0.47 10.27
C GLY A 134 -9.36 0.19 9.45
N CYS A 135 -8.99 -1.09 9.38
CA CYS A 135 -7.97 -1.64 8.51
C CYS A 135 -8.64 -2.72 7.66
N ILE A 136 -9.06 -2.36 6.45
CA ILE A 136 -10.05 -3.11 5.68
C ILE A 136 -9.47 -3.50 4.31
N GLY A 137 -9.69 -4.74 3.89
CA GLY A 137 -9.30 -5.25 2.59
C GLY A 137 -7.81 -5.04 2.31
N GLY A 138 -7.45 -4.39 1.22
CA GLY A 138 -6.07 -4.04 0.89
C GLY A 138 -5.31 -3.28 2.00
N GLY A 139 -6.03 -2.61 2.92
CA GLY A 139 -5.43 -2.04 4.13
C GLY A 139 -4.87 -3.12 5.06
N LEU A 140 -5.53 -4.28 5.13
CA LEU A 140 -5.04 -5.43 5.87
C LEU A 140 -3.82 -6.06 5.18
N ASP A 141 -3.80 -6.09 3.84
CA ASP A 141 -2.62 -6.54 3.08
C ASP A 141 -1.39 -5.68 3.40
N LEU A 142 -1.55 -4.35 3.42
CA LEU A 142 -0.48 -3.44 3.84
C LEU A 142 0.02 -3.77 5.25
N ALA A 143 -0.90 -3.92 6.19
CA ALA A 143 -0.55 -4.20 7.58
C ALA A 143 0.18 -5.54 7.72
N THR A 144 -0.23 -6.58 6.98
CA THR A 144 0.40 -7.90 7.04
C THR A 144 1.78 -7.93 6.40
N ALA A 145 2.05 -7.08 5.42
CA ALA A 145 3.34 -6.96 4.76
C ALA A 145 4.39 -6.19 5.57
N THR A 146 4.01 -5.56 6.70
CA THR A 146 4.96 -4.87 7.58
C THR A 146 5.56 -5.79 8.63
N ASP A 147 6.77 -5.50 9.11
CA ASP A 147 7.47 -6.31 10.11
C ASP A 147 6.79 -6.26 11.48
N MET A 148 6.33 -5.08 11.89
CA MET A 148 5.67 -4.87 13.18
C MET A 148 4.37 -4.08 13.01
N ARG A 149 3.38 -4.41 13.82
CA ARG A 149 2.05 -3.78 13.81
C ARG A 149 1.69 -3.31 15.20
N PHE A 150 1.37 -2.03 15.30
CA PHE A 150 0.80 -1.43 16.50
C PHE A 150 -0.57 -0.89 16.15
N CYS A 151 -1.54 -1.10 17.00
CA CYS A 151 -2.89 -0.60 16.76
C CYS A 151 -3.46 0.07 18.01
N THR A 152 -4.39 1.00 17.78
CA THR A 152 -5.19 1.56 18.87
C THR A 152 -6.18 0.50 19.38
N LYS A 153 -6.72 0.73 20.58
CA LYS A 153 -7.72 -0.17 21.20
C LYS A 153 -9.00 -0.28 20.36
N GLU A 154 -9.34 0.77 19.64
CA GLU A 154 -10.54 0.88 18.81
C GLU A 154 -10.32 0.40 17.37
N ALA A 155 -9.10 -0.06 17.04
CA ALA A 155 -8.83 -0.58 15.71
C ALA A 155 -9.57 -1.89 15.46
N PHE A 156 -10.08 -2.04 14.24
CA PHE A 156 -10.70 -3.27 13.78
C PHE A 156 -10.19 -3.66 12.40
N PHE A 157 -10.18 -4.95 12.13
CA PHE A 157 -9.65 -5.53 10.91
C PHE A 157 -10.75 -6.30 10.17
N CYS A 158 -10.82 -6.14 8.86
CA CYS A 158 -11.86 -6.78 8.05
C CYS A 158 -11.30 -7.24 6.70
N ILE A 159 -11.50 -8.53 6.40
CA ILE A 159 -11.26 -9.09 5.06
C ILE A 159 -12.52 -8.84 4.24
N GLN A 160 -12.49 -7.78 3.43
CA GLN A 160 -13.66 -7.33 2.67
C GLN A 160 -13.76 -7.97 1.29
N GLU A 161 -12.70 -8.52 0.77
CA GLU A 161 -12.57 -9.08 -0.58
C GLU A 161 -13.59 -10.17 -0.85
N ILE A 162 -13.88 -10.99 0.14
CA ILE A 162 -14.88 -12.06 0.04
C ILE A 162 -16.28 -11.53 -0.29
N ASN A 163 -16.62 -10.33 0.21
CA ASN A 163 -17.93 -9.73 0.02
C ASN A 163 -18.11 -9.13 -1.37
N ILE A 164 -17.03 -8.89 -2.09
CA ILE A 164 -17.04 -8.32 -3.46
C ILE A 164 -16.59 -9.32 -4.51
N GLY A 165 -16.42 -10.60 -4.12
CA GLY A 165 -16.07 -11.66 -5.04
C GLY A 165 -14.63 -11.64 -5.54
N ILE A 166 -13.73 -10.94 -4.85
CA ILE A 166 -12.29 -10.92 -5.10
C ILE A 166 -11.61 -11.84 -4.11
N CYS A 167 -10.61 -12.59 -4.56
CA CYS A 167 -9.82 -13.43 -3.69
C CYS A 167 -8.61 -12.66 -3.14
N LEU A 168 -8.48 -12.61 -1.82
CA LEU A 168 -7.34 -12.00 -1.13
C LEU A 168 -5.98 -12.59 -1.57
N LEU A 169 -5.97 -13.88 -1.95
CA LEU A 169 -4.79 -14.60 -2.44
C LEU A 169 -4.15 -13.97 -3.69
N TYR A 170 -4.86 -13.14 -4.42
CA TYR A 170 -4.28 -12.43 -5.56
C TYR A 170 -3.40 -11.24 -5.15
N THR A 171 -3.54 -10.78 -3.92
CA THR A 171 -2.82 -9.61 -3.40
C THR A 171 -1.76 -9.98 -2.37
N SER A 172 -1.89 -11.14 -1.69
CA SER A 172 -0.94 -11.59 -0.67
C SER A 172 -0.62 -13.08 -0.84
N PRO A 173 0.64 -13.45 -1.12
CA PRO A 173 1.02 -14.86 -1.21
C PRO A 173 0.80 -15.56 0.13
N SER A 174 0.03 -16.65 0.12
CA SER A 174 -0.15 -17.48 1.29
C SER A 174 0.98 -18.50 1.41
N PRO A 175 1.44 -18.85 2.61
CA PRO A 175 2.38 -19.96 2.80
C PRO A 175 1.91 -21.29 2.21
N ARG A 176 0.60 -21.45 1.99
CA ARG A 176 0.02 -22.64 1.32
C ARG A 176 0.32 -22.69 -0.17
N ASP A 177 0.60 -21.55 -0.81
CA ASP A 177 0.88 -21.50 -2.25
C ASP A 177 2.26 -22.06 -2.58
N TRP A 178 3.14 -22.21 -1.59
CA TRP A 178 4.47 -22.80 -1.70
C TRP A 178 4.47 -24.34 -1.61
N LEU A 179 3.33 -24.96 -1.33
CA LEU A 179 3.19 -26.38 -1.09
C LEU A 179 2.49 -27.14 -2.24
N GLN A 180 2.29 -26.49 -3.40
CA GLN A 180 1.73 -27.12 -4.59
C GLN A 180 2.77 -27.37 -5.66
#